data_7180a0818879117cefe87a643d6fa0dd
#
_entry.id   7180a0818879117cefe87a643d6fa0dd
#
_cell.length_a   1.000
_cell.length_b   1.000
_cell.length_c   1.000
_cell.angle_alpha   90.00
_cell.angle_beta   90.00
_cell.angle_gamma   90.00
#
_symmetry.space_group_name_H-M   'P 1'
#
loop_
_entity.id
_entity.type
_entity.pdbx_description
1 polymer ?
#
loop_
_entity_poly.entity_id
_entity_poly.type
_entity_poly.pdbx_seq_one_letter_code
_entity_poly.pdbx_strand_id
1 'polypeptide(L)'
;MPRSGLALLLVGLFGLALGGCMQSTLAPSSGANLTPRDRQLLAHAPYAQATIPETYRRHIVDYSRKEGPGTILVDTDARYLFYVLPGGKAIRYGVAVGEEALAFAGVATVGRMAEWPDWIPTQEIQARLGPYPSRIRGGPANPLGARALYLYEGNKDTLYRIHGTNQPEYIGQAISSGCIRMINEDVIDLFDRVKLGAAVVVLAPGQSTWMGRPFAGSRS
;
A
#
# COMPACT_ATOMS: atom_id res chain seq x y z
N MET A 1 55.65 15.11 66.31
CA MET A 1 54.62 14.08 66.20
C MET A 1 53.50 14.66 65.30
N PRO A 2 53.38 14.35 64.06
CA PRO A 2 52.28 14.78 63.20
C PRO A 2 51.26 13.67 63.06
N ARG A 3 49.99 14.01 63.20
CA ARG A 3 48.84 13.13 62.97
C ARG A 3 48.38 13.25 61.54
N SER A 4 48.42 12.14 60.86
CA SER A 4 47.93 11.97 59.49
C SER A 4 46.39 11.92 59.46
N GLY A 5 45.76 12.86 58.78
CA GLY A 5 44.33 12.84 58.46
C GLY A 5 44.09 12.14 57.12
N LEU A 6 43.37 11.06 57.18
CA LEU A 6 42.92 10.28 56.01
C LEU A 6 41.63 10.90 55.44
N ALA A 7 41.69 11.52 54.28
CA ALA A 7 40.55 12.04 53.57
C ALA A 7 39.91 10.93 52.73
N LEU A 8 38.68 10.54 53.07
CA LEU A 8 37.85 9.64 52.30
C LEU A 8 37.23 10.42 51.13
N LEU A 9 37.60 10.09 49.92
CA LEU A 9 36.96 10.53 48.67
C LEU A 9 35.77 9.61 48.39
N LEU A 10 34.56 10.11 48.55
CA LEU A 10 33.33 9.47 48.09
C LEU A 10 33.16 9.79 46.59
N VAL A 11 33.42 8.79 45.76
CA VAL A 11 33.13 8.85 44.33
C VAL A 11 31.67 8.46 44.16
N GLY A 12 30.79 9.44 43.93
CA GLY A 12 29.39 9.24 43.54
C GLY A 12 29.28 8.73 42.12
N LEU A 13 28.89 7.48 41.92
CA LEU A 13 28.47 6.95 40.65
C LEU A 13 27.10 7.53 40.27
N PHE A 14 27.10 8.49 39.33
CA PHE A 14 25.91 8.98 38.72
C PHE A 14 25.53 7.99 37.57
N GLY A 15 24.62 7.08 37.86
CA GLY A 15 24.07 6.17 36.85
C GLY A 15 23.16 6.95 35.89
N LEU A 16 23.65 7.22 34.68
CA LEU A 16 22.78 7.63 33.58
C LEU A 16 21.91 6.44 33.14
N ALA A 17 20.66 6.43 33.55
CA ALA A 17 19.64 5.57 32.95
C ALA A 17 19.29 6.11 31.56
N LEU A 18 19.92 5.56 30.54
CA LEU A 18 19.49 5.71 29.15
C LEU A 18 18.17 4.95 28.98
N GLY A 19 17.04 5.64 29.20
CA GLY A 19 15.71 5.19 28.80
C GLY A 19 15.63 5.17 27.29
N GLY A 20 16.10 4.08 26.68
CA GLY A 20 15.87 3.80 25.27
C GLY A 20 14.39 3.57 25.05
N CYS A 21 13.66 4.54 24.48
CA CYS A 21 12.38 4.29 23.85
C CYS A 21 12.60 3.28 22.72
N MET A 22 12.39 2.00 23.02
CA MET A 22 12.21 0.97 22.01
C MET A 22 10.92 1.30 21.26
N GLN A 23 11.03 2.13 20.22
CA GLN A 23 10.01 2.18 19.19
C GLN A 23 10.06 0.85 18.47
N SER A 24 9.11 -0.03 18.83
CA SER A 24 8.83 -1.24 18.05
C SER A 24 8.30 -0.81 16.69
N THR A 25 9.18 -0.52 15.75
CA THR A 25 8.84 -0.51 14.34
C THR A 25 8.59 -1.95 13.95
N LEU A 26 7.33 -2.40 14.09
CA LEU A 26 6.86 -3.59 13.42
C LEU A 26 6.96 -3.29 11.92
N ALA A 27 8.12 -3.55 11.35
CA ALA A 27 8.24 -3.66 9.90
C ALA A 27 7.22 -4.72 9.46
N PRO A 28 6.27 -4.39 8.58
CA PRO A 28 5.39 -5.42 8.05
C PRO A 28 6.29 -6.45 7.38
N SER A 29 6.23 -7.69 7.84
CA SER A 29 7.00 -8.79 7.26
C SER A 29 6.56 -8.96 5.82
N SER A 30 7.31 -8.41 4.90
CA SER A 30 7.04 -8.41 3.46
C SER A 30 7.12 -9.80 2.81
N GLY A 31 7.23 -10.86 3.59
CA GLY A 31 7.39 -12.20 3.07
C GLY A 31 6.49 -13.27 3.70
N ALA A 32 5.72 -12.96 4.74
CA ALA A 32 5.05 -14.00 5.54
C ALA A 32 3.86 -14.66 4.83
N ASN A 33 3.18 -13.98 3.90
CA ASN A 33 1.94 -14.46 3.28
C ASN A 33 2.08 -14.86 1.81
N LEU A 34 3.29 -14.85 1.24
CA LEU A 34 3.47 -15.27 -0.15
C LEU A 34 3.36 -16.79 -0.26
N THR A 35 2.47 -17.26 -1.14
CA THR A 35 2.41 -18.68 -1.51
C THR A 35 3.71 -19.12 -2.22
N PRO A 36 4.01 -20.43 -2.31
CA PRO A 36 5.14 -20.89 -3.11
C PRO A 36 5.09 -20.40 -4.57
N ARG A 37 3.88 -20.35 -5.15
CA ARG A 37 3.65 -19.81 -6.51
C ARG A 37 3.97 -18.33 -6.59
N ASP A 38 3.53 -17.54 -5.62
CA ASP A 38 3.83 -16.08 -5.58
C ASP A 38 5.33 -15.85 -5.52
N ARG A 39 6.04 -16.56 -4.61
CA ARG A 39 7.51 -16.47 -4.51
C ARG A 39 8.20 -16.79 -5.82
N GLN A 40 7.79 -17.89 -6.47
CA GLN A 40 8.38 -18.29 -7.75
C GLN A 40 8.16 -17.24 -8.85
N LEU A 41 6.95 -16.72 -8.97
CA LEU A 41 6.61 -15.74 -10.01
C LEU A 41 7.29 -14.39 -9.77
N LEU A 42 7.30 -13.91 -8.51
CA LEU A 42 7.91 -12.62 -8.17
C LEU A 42 9.44 -12.65 -8.25
N ALA A 43 10.09 -13.77 -7.94
CA ALA A 43 11.54 -13.91 -8.07
C ALA A 43 12.06 -13.72 -9.51
N HIS A 44 11.21 -13.91 -10.52
CA HIS A 44 11.53 -13.76 -11.94
C HIS A 44 10.83 -12.56 -12.56
N ALA A 45 10.35 -11.62 -11.74
CA ALA A 45 9.68 -10.45 -12.25
C ALA A 45 10.65 -9.52 -12.99
N PRO A 46 10.28 -9.00 -14.18
CA PRO A 46 11.16 -8.13 -14.98
C PRO A 46 11.46 -6.78 -14.32
N TYR A 47 10.76 -6.45 -13.23
CA TYR A 47 10.84 -5.20 -12.47
C TYR A 47 11.47 -5.39 -11.06
N ALA A 48 12.16 -6.48 -10.78
CA ALA A 48 12.72 -6.78 -9.46
C ALA A 48 13.72 -5.72 -8.92
N GLN A 49 14.22 -4.85 -9.80
CA GLN A 49 15.12 -3.73 -9.47
C GLN A 49 14.40 -2.41 -9.15
N ALA A 50 13.07 -2.36 -9.26
CA ALA A 50 12.33 -1.12 -9.02
C ALA A 50 12.40 -0.71 -7.54
N THR A 51 12.74 0.55 -7.28
CA THR A 51 12.80 1.12 -5.94
C THR A 51 11.54 1.92 -5.67
N ILE A 52 10.81 1.54 -4.63
CA ILE A 52 9.62 2.28 -4.16
C ILE A 52 10.08 3.32 -3.14
N PRO A 53 9.74 4.61 -3.32
CA PRO A 53 10.04 5.64 -2.34
C PRO A 53 9.50 5.27 -0.96
N GLU A 54 10.27 5.51 0.11
CA GLU A 54 9.92 5.13 1.48
C GLU A 54 8.55 5.65 1.90
N THR A 55 8.17 6.85 1.45
CA THR A 55 6.87 7.45 1.73
C THR A 55 5.69 6.62 1.21
N TYR A 56 5.89 5.82 0.16
CA TYR A 56 4.87 4.96 -0.44
C TYR A 56 4.96 3.49 -0.01
N ARG A 57 5.88 3.16 0.88
CA ARG A 57 5.91 1.82 1.47
C ARG A 57 4.74 1.60 2.42
N ARG A 58 4.35 0.36 2.60
CA ARG A 58 3.28 -0.05 3.49
C ARG A 58 3.63 0.23 4.96
N HIS A 59 2.72 0.92 5.66
CA HIS A 59 2.84 1.21 7.10
C HIS A 59 1.50 1.07 7.81
N ILE A 60 1.53 0.72 9.10
CA ILE A 60 0.39 0.89 9.99
C ILE A 60 0.39 2.33 10.48
N VAL A 61 -0.76 2.99 10.34
CA VAL A 61 -0.95 4.40 10.68
C VAL A 61 -2.17 4.59 11.58
N ASP A 62 -2.22 5.72 12.28
CA ASP A 62 -3.43 6.15 12.97
C ASP A 62 -4.52 6.51 11.95
N TYR A 63 -5.76 6.12 12.25
CA TYR A 63 -6.90 6.34 11.37
C TYR A 63 -8.07 6.92 12.17
N SER A 64 -8.38 8.19 11.94
CA SER A 64 -9.39 8.96 12.68
C SER A 64 -10.66 9.24 11.88
N ARG A 65 -10.79 8.66 10.67
CA ARG A 65 -12.00 8.83 9.84
C ARG A 65 -13.09 7.87 10.31
N LYS A 66 -14.30 8.03 9.73
CA LYS A 66 -15.53 7.33 10.15
C LYS A 66 -15.69 5.91 9.61
N GLU A 67 -14.90 5.54 8.60
CA GLU A 67 -15.02 4.24 7.95
C GLU A 67 -14.63 3.12 8.93
N GLY A 68 -15.47 2.09 9.00
CA GLY A 68 -15.27 0.97 9.94
C GLY A 68 -14.22 -0.04 9.49
N PRO A 69 -13.77 -0.93 10.40
CA PRO A 69 -12.81 -1.99 10.08
C PRO A 69 -13.25 -2.86 8.91
N GLY A 70 -12.30 -3.22 8.03
CA GLY A 70 -12.54 -4.00 6.81
C GLY A 70 -12.88 -3.14 5.59
N THR A 71 -13.10 -1.83 5.75
CA THR A 71 -13.30 -0.90 4.65
C THR A 71 -11.97 -0.59 3.97
N ILE A 72 -12.00 -0.46 2.65
CA ILE A 72 -10.91 0.10 1.85
C ILE A 72 -11.25 1.56 1.57
N LEU A 73 -10.35 2.48 1.89
CA LEU A 73 -10.44 3.88 1.47
C LEU A 73 -9.31 4.16 0.46
N VAL A 74 -9.67 4.76 -0.67
CA VAL A 74 -8.69 5.22 -1.68
C VAL A 74 -8.67 6.74 -1.69
N ASP A 75 -7.52 7.30 -1.36
CA ASP A 75 -7.22 8.73 -1.45
C ASP A 75 -6.39 8.96 -2.71
N THR A 76 -7.08 9.38 -3.77
CA THR A 76 -6.46 9.56 -5.09
C THR A 76 -5.52 10.76 -5.14
N ASP A 77 -5.77 11.81 -4.33
CA ASP A 77 -4.91 13.00 -4.26
C ASP A 77 -3.57 12.66 -3.57
N ALA A 78 -3.65 11.94 -2.45
CA ALA A 78 -2.47 11.57 -1.67
C ALA A 78 -1.71 10.36 -2.24
N ARG A 79 -2.30 9.63 -3.19
CA ARG A 79 -1.76 8.37 -3.75
C ARG A 79 -1.61 7.27 -2.71
N TYR A 80 -2.61 7.15 -1.83
CA TYR A 80 -2.67 6.12 -0.80
C TYR A 80 -3.97 5.32 -0.86
N LEU A 81 -3.86 4.05 -0.46
CA LEU A 81 -4.97 3.20 -0.12
C LEU A 81 -4.84 2.83 1.36
N PHE A 82 -5.96 2.87 2.08
CA PHE A 82 -6.04 2.51 3.49
C PHE A 82 -6.95 1.30 3.65
N TYR A 83 -6.46 0.26 4.29
CA TYR A 83 -7.29 -0.83 4.79
C TYR A 83 -7.54 -0.60 6.27
N VAL A 84 -8.78 -0.33 6.64
CA VAL A 84 -9.16 0.07 8.01
C VAL A 84 -9.09 -1.13 8.94
N LEU A 85 -8.38 -0.96 10.04
CA LEU A 85 -8.21 -1.94 11.11
C LEU A 85 -9.05 -1.54 12.34
N PRO A 86 -9.31 -2.48 13.29
CA PRO A 86 -9.82 -2.14 14.62
C PRO A 86 -8.88 -1.18 15.37
N GLY A 87 -9.42 -0.49 16.38
CA GLY A 87 -8.62 0.34 17.30
C GLY A 87 -8.10 1.64 16.70
N GLY A 88 -8.79 2.22 15.72
CA GLY A 88 -8.40 3.51 15.15
C GLY A 88 -7.08 3.45 14.36
N LYS A 89 -6.81 2.35 13.72
CA LYS A 89 -5.63 2.11 12.89
C LYS A 89 -6.03 1.77 11.44
N ALA A 90 -5.10 1.92 10.53
CA ALA A 90 -5.21 1.40 9.17
C ALA A 90 -3.84 0.95 8.65
N ILE A 91 -3.85 0.02 7.69
CA ILE A 91 -2.68 -0.23 6.88
C ILE A 91 -2.75 0.73 5.69
N ARG A 92 -1.73 1.57 5.56
CA ARG A 92 -1.57 2.48 4.43
C ARG A 92 -0.66 1.85 3.40
N TYR A 93 -1.09 1.81 2.14
CA TYR A 93 -0.35 1.34 0.98
C TYR A 93 -0.14 2.49 0.01
N GLY A 94 1.02 2.57 -0.62
CA GLY A 94 1.24 3.46 -1.76
C GLY A 94 0.56 2.92 -3.01
N VAL A 95 -0.04 3.79 -3.80
CA VAL A 95 -0.71 3.42 -5.04
C VAL A 95 -0.32 4.33 -6.19
N ALA A 96 -0.42 3.81 -7.42
CA ALA A 96 -0.52 4.65 -8.60
C ALA A 96 -1.98 4.72 -9.01
N VAL A 97 -2.41 5.90 -9.44
CA VAL A 97 -3.82 6.17 -9.78
C VAL A 97 -3.88 6.63 -11.23
N GLY A 98 -4.72 5.99 -12.04
CA GLY A 98 -4.95 6.43 -13.41
C GLY A 98 -5.83 7.67 -13.47
N GLU A 99 -5.73 8.45 -14.55
CA GLU A 99 -6.60 9.62 -14.78
C GLU A 99 -8.08 9.25 -14.77
N GLU A 100 -8.43 8.06 -15.27
CA GLU A 100 -9.81 7.54 -15.23
C GLU A 100 -10.24 7.08 -13.84
N ALA A 101 -9.32 6.70 -12.94
CA ALA A 101 -9.64 6.46 -11.54
C ALA A 101 -10.01 7.75 -10.81
N LEU A 102 -9.63 8.92 -11.34
CA LEU A 102 -10.13 10.21 -10.90
C LEU A 102 -11.59 10.43 -11.31
N ALA A 103 -12.10 9.68 -12.30
CA ALA A 103 -13.49 9.76 -12.76
C ALA A 103 -14.46 8.93 -11.88
N PHE A 104 -13.96 7.96 -11.11
CA PHE A 104 -14.78 7.22 -10.15
C PHE A 104 -14.54 7.77 -8.74
N ALA A 105 -15.54 8.40 -8.19
CA ALA A 105 -15.59 8.79 -6.79
C ALA A 105 -16.90 8.31 -6.20
N GLY A 106 -16.86 7.72 -5.02
CA GLY A 106 -18.06 7.17 -4.39
C GLY A 106 -17.80 5.89 -3.60
N VAL A 107 -18.85 5.10 -3.45
CA VAL A 107 -18.81 3.85 -2.69
C VAL A 107 -19.10 2.67 -3.62
N ALA A 108 -18.18 1.74 -3.67
CA ALA A 108 -18.32 0.46 -4.34
C ALA A 108 -18.14 -0.69 -3.35
N THR A 109 -18.30 -1.92 -3.83
CA THR A 109 -17.98 -3.14 -3.08
C THR A 109 -17.04 -4.04 -3.88
N VAL A 110 -16.25 -4.84 -3.17
CA VAL A 110 -15.45 -5.90 -3.80
C VAL A 110 -16.38 -7.04 -4.19
N GLY A 111 -16.79 -7.10 -5.46
CA GLY A 111 -17.72 -8.12 -5.95
C GLY A 111 -17.04 -9.37 -6.48
N ARG A 112 -15.76 -9.28 -6.87
CA ARG A 112 -14.97 -10.41 -7.36
C ARG A 112 -13.49 -10.22 -6.99
N MET A 113 -12.80 -11.34 -6.79
CA MET A 113 -11.37 -11.38 -6.50
C MET A 113 -10.70 -12.43 -7.38
N ALA A 114 -9.46 -12.17 -7.84
CA ALA A 114 -8.73 -13.10 -8.69
C ALA A 114 -7.22 -13.06 -8.40
N GLU A 115 -6.61 -14.26 -8.39
CA GLU A 115 -5.16 -14.43 -8.28
C GLU A 115 -4.55 -14.58 -9.67
N TRP A 116 -3.46 -13.87 -9.93
CA TRP A 116 -2.75 -13.87 -11.20
C TRP A 116 -3.70 -13.90 -12.41
N PRO A 117 -4.62 -12.90 -12.49
CA PRO A 117 -5.66 -12.90 -13.51
C PRO A 117 -5.06 -12.69 -14.90
N ASP A 118 -5.71 -13.24 -15.91
CA ASP A 118 -5.44 -12.83 -17.27
C ASP A 118 -5.91 -11.40 -17.52
N TRP A 119 -5.17 -10.67 -18.28
CA TRP A 119 -5.54 -9.34 -18.73
C TRP A 119 -6.10 -9.36 -20.15
N ILE A 120 -7.29 -8.83 -20.31
CA ILE A 120 -7.95 -8.64 -21.59
C ILE A 120 -8.17 -7.13 -21.74
N PRO A 121 -7.49 -6.46 -22.68
CA PRO A 121 -7.65 -5.03 -22.89
C PRO A 121 -9.08 -4.70 -23.33
N THR A 122 -9.64 -3.62 -22.80
CA THR A 122 -10.91 -3.08 -23.26
C THR A 122 -10.77 -2.53 -24.70
N GLN A 123 -11.88 -2.33 -25.39
CA GLN A 123 -11.86 -1.72 -26.73
C GLN A 123 -11.21 -0.32 -26.70
N GLU A 124 -11.43 0.46 -25.64
CA GLU A 124 -10.82 1.77 -25.46
C GLU A 124 -9.29 1.69 -25.31
N ILE A 125 -8.81 0.72 -24.52
CA ILE A 125 -7.38 0.46 -24.37
C ILE A 125 -6.77 0.04 -25.72
N GLN A 126 -7.44 -0.84 -26.46
CA GLN A 126 -6.98 -1.27 -27.78
C GLN A 126 -6.93 -0.10 -28.77
N ALA A 127 -7.94 0.77 -28.76
CA ALA A 127 -7.98 1.96 -29.61
C ALA A 127 -6.85 2.95 -29.30
N ARG A 128 -6.49 3.10 -28.02
CA ARG A 128 -5.46 4.03 -27.54
C ARG A 128 -4.04 3.52 -27.74
N LEU A 129 -3.80 2.23 -27.47
CA LEU A 129 -2.47 1.64 -27.48
C LEU A 129 -2.08 1.02 -28.85
N GLY A 130 -3.03 0.95 -29.82
CA GLY A 130 -2.82 0.28 -31.08
C GLY A 130 -2.92 -1.25 -30.98
N PRO A 131 -2.35 -2.01 -31.92
CA PRO A 131 -2.46 -3.46 -31.95
C PRO A 131 -1.75 -4.08 -30.74
N TYR A 132 -2.53 -4.39 -29.73
CA TYR A 132 -2.11 -5.07 -28.50
C TYR A 132 -2.59 -6.52 -28.52
N PRO A 133 -1.92 -7.47 -27.85
CA PRO A 133 -2.42 -8.82 -27.71
C PRO A 133 -3.84 -8.83 -27.16
N SER A 134 -4.74 -9.60 -27.73
CA SER A 134 -6.12 -9.73 -27.27
C SER A 134 -6.22 -10.28 -25.85
N ARG A 135 -5.16 -10.94 -25.36
CA ARG A 135 -5.06 -11.49 -24.00
C ARG A 135 -3.60 -11.62 -23.58
N ILE A 136 -3.29 -11.19 -22.35
CA ILE A 136 -2.02 -11.49 -21.70
C ILE A 136 -2.32 -12.43 -20.51
N ARG A 137 -1.66 -13.59 -20.48
CA ARG A 137 -1.83 -14.56 -19.40
C ARG A 137 -1.35 -14.00 -18.07
N GLY A 138 -1.95 -14.50 -16.97
CA GLY A 138 -1.52 -14.15 -15.61
C GLY A 138 -0.06 -14.50 -15.36
N GLY A 139 0.68 -13.57 -14.78
CA GLY A 139 2.10 -13.69 -14.50
C GLY A 139 2.75 -12.34 -14.22
N PRO A 140 4.05 -12.30 -13.91
CA PRO A 140 4.73 -11.07 -13.48
C PRO A 140 4.84 -9.98 -14.57
N ALA A 141 4.75 -10.35 -15.84
CA ALA A 141 4.71 -9.41 -16.97
C ALA A 141 3.29 -8.87 -17.27
N ASN A 142 2.26 -9.39 -16.60
CA ASN A 142 0.88 -9.00 -16.83
C ASN A 142 0.57 -7.66 -16.14
N PRO A 143 -0.09 -6.70 -16.81
CA PRO A 143 -0.44 -5.40 -16.22
C PRO A 143 -1.28 -5.46 -14.94
N LEU A 144 -2.11 -6.50 -14.74
CA LEU A 144 -2.90 -6.68 -13.52
C LEU A 144 -2.10 -7.25 -12.35
N GLY A 145 -0.87 -7.70 -12.57
CA GLY A 145 -0.01 -8.22 -11.52
C GLY A 145 -0.56 -9.46 -10.82
N ALA A 146 -0.21 -9.60 -9.53
CA ALA A 146 -0.44 -10.80 -8.75
C ALA A 146 -1.90 -11.02 -8.32
N ARG A 147 -2.67 -9.95 -8.11
CA ARG A 147 -4.06 -9.97 -7.61
C ARG A 147 -4.88 -8.87 -8.26
N ALA A 148 -6.19 -9.11 -8.38
CA ALA A 148 -7.14 -8.06 -8.74
C ALA A 148 -8.42 -8.18 -7.91
N LEU A 149 -8.88 -7.04 -7.39
CA LEU A 149 -10.16 -6.83 -6.72
C LEU A 149 -11.04 -6.02 -7.68
N TYR A 150 -12.16 -6.59 -8.08
CA TYR A 150 -13.10 -6.00 -9.03
C TYR A 150 -14.19 -5.25 -8.26
N LEU A 151 -14.42 -3.99 -8.60
CA LEU A 151 -15.32 -3.11 -7.88
C LEU A 151 -16.70 -3.06 -8.54
N TYR A 152 -17.74 -3.15 -7.72
CA TYR A 152 -19.12 -3.18 -8.17
C TYR A 152 -19.95 -2.10 -7.46
N GLU A 153 -20.86 -1.48 -8.18
CA GLU A 153 -21.99 -0.72 -7.63
C GLU A 153 -23.25 -1.56 -7.73
N GLY A 154 -23.72 -2.08 -6.61
CA GLY A 154 -24.77 -3.10 -6.62
C GLY A 154 -24.30 -4.33 -7.42
N ASN A 155 -25.05 -4.67 -8.46
CA ASN A 155 -24.73 -5.80 -9.36
C ASN A 155 -23.98 -5.38 -10.64
N LYS A 156 -23.65 -4.09 -10.77
CA LYS A 156 -22.99 -3.56 -11.95
C LYS A 156 -21.48 -3.53 -11.73
N ASP A 157 -20.73 -4.18 -12.61
CA ASP A 157 -19.27 -4.05 -12.68
C ASP A 157 -18.93 -2.61 -13.11
N THR A 158 -18.19 -1.90 -12.27
CA THR A 158 -17.79 -0.51 -12.53
C THR A 158 -16.66 -0.40 -13.55
N LEU A 159 -16.06 -1.52 -13.94
CA LEU A 159 -14.81 -1.62 -14.69
C LEU A 159 -13.59 -1.06 -13.94
N TYR A 160 -13.74 -0.58 -12.70
CA TYR A 160 -12.62 -0.20 -11.84
C TYR A 160 -12.09 -1.40 -11.06
N ARG A 161 -10.78 -1.39 -10.85
CA ARG A 161 -10.05 -2.47 -10.19
C ARG A 161 -9.01 -1.89 -9.24
N ILE A 162 -8.78 -2.59 -8.14
CA ILE A 162 -7.57 -2.47 -7.34
C ILE A 162 -6.73 -3.70 -7.70
N HIS A 163 -5.51 -3.51 -8.20
CA HIS A 163 -4.72 -4.64 -8.70
C HIS A 163 -3.21 -4.42 -8.54
N GLY A 164 -2.45 -5.47 -8.73
CA GLY A 164 -1.00 -5.41 -8.79
C GLY A 164 -0.49 -4.69 -10.04
N THR A 165 0.81 -4.70 -10.26
CA THR A 165 1.39 -4.07 -11.44
C THR A 165 2.67 -4.77 -11.89
N ASN A 166 2.96 -4.68 -13.17
CA ASN A 166 4.27 -4.99 -13.76
C ASN A 166 5.15 -3.73 -13.93
N GLN A 167 4.69 -2.59 -13.42
CA GLN A 167 5.37 -1.28 -13.51
C GLN A 167 5.36 -0.58 -12.13
N PRO A 168 6.03 -1.15 -11.11
CA PRO A 168 6.00 -0.62 -9.75
C PRO A 168 6.69 0.75 -9.59
N GLU A 169 7.51 1.17 -10.55
CA GLU A 169 8.15 2.49 -10.60
C GLU A 169 7.17 3.65 -10.66
N TYR A 170 5.92 3.40 -11.04
CA TYR A 170 4.87 4.43 -11.07
C TYR A 170 4.10 4.60 -9.74
N ILE A 171 4.40 3.81 -8.71
CA ILE A 171 3.77 3.99 -7.40
C ILE A 171 4.05 5.40 -6.86
N GLY A 172 3.00 6.08 -6.41
CA GLY A 172 3.03 7.49 -6.00
C GLY A 172 2.74 8.48 -7.14
N GLN A 173 2.52 8.01 -8.35
CA GLN A 173 2.29 8.86 -9.52
C GLN A 173 0.85 8.78 -10.02
N ALA A 174 0.43 9.83 -10.77
CA ALA A 174 -0.74 9.78 -11.62
C ALA A 174 -0.31 9.24 -13.00
N ILE A 175 -1.02 8.23 -13.50
CA ILE A 175 -0.70 7.60 -14.78
C ILE A 175 -1.98 7.40 -15.59
N SER A 176 -1.85 7.45 -16.90
CA SER A 176 -2.95 7.56 -17.87
C SER A 176 -3.88 6.37 -18.03
N SER A 177 -3.93 5.39 -17.11
CA SER A 177 -4.82 4.23 -17.22
C SER A 177 -5.58 3.95 -15.93
N GLY A 178 -6.83 4.05 -16.00
CA GLY A 178 -8.04 3.93 -15.16
C GLY A 178 -8.06 3.20 -13.84
N CYS A 179 -7.13 2.35 -13.45
CA CYS A 179 -7.24 1.53 -12.26
C CYS A 179 -6.29 1.97 -11.13
N ILE A 180 -6.55 1.47 -9.93
CA ILE A 180 -5.72 1.68 -8.75
C ILE A 180 -4.67 0.58 -8.73
N ARG A 181 -3.40 0.95 -8.90
CA ARG A 181 -2.28 0.00 -8.97
C ARG A 181 -1.50 -0.02 -7.67
N MET A 182 -1.14 -1.21 -7.24
CA MET A 182 -0.30 -1.49 -6.08
C MET A 182 0.93 -2.28 -6.49
N ILE A 183 2.00 -2.26 -5.71
CA ILE A 183 3.04 -3.28 -5.89
C ILE A 183 2.46 -4.66 -5.60
N ASN A 184 3.05 -5.70 -6.19
CA ASN A 184 2.47 -7.04 -6.11
C ASN A 184 2.45 -7.61 -4.69
N GLU A 185 3.44 -7.34 -3.88
CA GLU A 185 3.51 -7.76 -2.48
C GLU A 185 2.42 -7.09 -1.63
N ASP A 186 2.09 -5.84 -1.93
CA ASP A 186 1.07 -5.10 -1.18
C ASP A 186 -0.34 -5.51 -1.59
N VAL A 187 -0.60 -5.76 -2.88
CA VAL A 187 -1.91 -6.25 -3.29
C VAL A 187 -2.16 -7.68 -2.83
N ILE A 188 -1.13 -8.52 -2.67
CA ILE A 188 -1.26 -9.84 -2.04
C ILE A 188 -1.64 -9.69 -0.58
N ASP A 189 -0.96 -8.83 0.19
CA ASP A 189 -1.30 -8.57 1.59
C ASP A 189 -2.72 -8.02 1.75
N LEU A 190 -3.14 -7.10 0.89
CA LEU A 190 -4.51 -6.56 0.90
C LEU A 190 -5.54 -7.64 0.56
N PHE A 191 -5.27 -8.46 -0.46
CA PHE A 191 -6.14 -9.53 -0.93
C PHE A 191 -6.43 -10.56 0.17
N ASP A 192 -5.42 -10.94 0.96
CA ASP A 192 -5.55 -11.90 2.05
C ASP A 192 -6.41 -11.36 3.22
N ARG A 193 -6.55 -10.04 3.33
CA ARG A 193 -7.34 -9.38 4.38
C ARG A 193 -8.77 -9.11 3.97
N VAL A 194 -9.00 -8.84 2.70
CA VAL A 194 -10.28 -8.37 2.16
C VAL A 194 -11.25 -9.53 1.99
N LYS A 195 -12.53 -9.28 2.26
CA LYS A 195 -13.61 -10.24 2.00
C LYS A 195 -14.46 -9.73 0.82
N LEU A 196 -15.08 -10.66 0.10
CA LEU A 196 -16.13 -10.31 -0.85
C LEU A 196 -17.23 -9.50 -0.15
N GLY A 197 -17.73 -8.46 -0.80
CA GLY A 197 -18.66 -7.51 -0.24
C GLY A 197 -18.02 -6.39 0.59
N ALA A 198 -16.71 -6.38 0.81
CA ALA A 198 -16.02 -5.30 1.51
C ALA A 198 -16.29 -3.95 0.83
N ALA A 199 -16.62 -2.93 1.63
CA ALA A 199 -16.85 -1.58 1.13
C ALA A 199 -15.54 -0.94 0.65
N VAL A 200 -15.61 -0.25 -0.47
CA VAL A 200 -14.53 0.54 -1.04
C VAL A 200 -15.00 1.97 -1.24
N VAL A 201 -14.41 2.90 -0.52
CA VAL A 201 -14.69 4.33 -0.62
C VAL A 201 -13.56 4.97 -1.42
N VAL A 202 -13.88 5.57 -2.57
CA VAL A 202 -12.93 6.33 -3.38
C VAL A 202 -13.26 7.81 -3.20
N LEU A 203 -12.30 8.58 -2.68
CA LEU A 203 -12.47 10.02 -2.45
C LEU A 203 -12.46 10.76 -3.79
N ALA A 204 -13.37 11.73 -3.92
CA ALA A 204 -13.32 12.66 -5.05
C ALA A 204 -12.05 13.55 -4.95
N PRO A 205 -11.56 14.06 -6.08
CA PRO A 205 -10.46 15.02 -6.09
C PRO A 205 -10.74 16.21 -5.16
N GLY A 206 -9.75 16.63 -4.39
CA GLY A 206 -9.87 17.69 -3.39
C GLY A 206 -10.49 17.25 -2.05
N GLN A 207 -10.88 15.98 -1.89
CA GLN A 207 -11.43 15.43 -0.64
C GLN A 207 -10.39 14.75 0.25
N SER A 208 -9.13 14.78 -0.13
CA SER A 208 -8.06 14.27 0.72
C SER A 208 -8.05 15.02 2.05
N THR A 209 -8.19 14.27 3.13
CA THR A 209 -8.03 14.80 4.50
C THR A 209 -6.76 14.25 5.14
N TRP A 210 -5.97 13.52 4.38
CA TRP A 210 -4.68 13.03 4.85
C TRP A 210 -3.72 14.20 5.00
N MET A 211 -3.80 14.87 6.13
CA MET A 211 -2.74 15.77 6.59
C MET A 211 -1.64 14.92 7.26
N GLY A 212 -1.08 13.99 6.52
CA GLY A 212 0.14 13.33 6.93
C GLY A 212 1.19 14.40 7.14
N ARG A 213 1.58 14.64 8.40
CA ARG A 213 2.80 15.40 8.65
C ARG A 213 3.87 14.75 7.79
N PRO A 214 4.55 15.48 6.91
CA PRO A 214 5.73 14.95 6.26
C PRO A 214 6.63 14.46 7.40
N PHE A 215 7.19 13.25 7.25
CA PHE A 215 8.18 12.75 8.18
C PHE A 215 9.18 13.90 8.41
N ALA A 216 9.19 14.43 9.64
CA ALA A 216 10.22 15.39 10.07
C ALA A 216 11.53 14.60 10.18
N GLY A 217 12.19 14.44 9.04
CA GLY A 217 13.40 13.64 8.92
C GLY A 217 14.08 13.91 7.60
N SER A 218 14.57 15.14 7.42
CA SER A 218 15.82 15.47 6.75
C SER A 218 15.99 17.00 6.71
N ARG A 219 16.47 17.56 7.79
CA ARG A 219 17.32 18.74 7.65
C ARG A 219 18.76 18.24 7.71
N SER A 220 19.37 18.30 6.54
CA SER A 220 20.82 18.15 6.33
C SER A 220 21.62 19.03 7.23
#